data_22f215ea524f368603adfbec0f8e3bbb
#
_entry.id   22f215ea524f368603adfbec0f8e3bbb
#
_cell.length_a   1.000
_cell.length_b   1.000
_cell.length_c   1.000
_cell.angle_alpha   90.00
_cell.angle_beta   90.00
_cell.angle_gamma   90.00
#
_symmetry.space_group_name_H-M   'P 1'
#
loop_
_entity.id
_entity.type
_entity.pdbx_description
1 polymer ?
#
loop_
_entity_poly.entity_id
_entity_poly.type
_entity_poly.pdbx_seq_one_letter_code
_entity_poly.pdbx_strand_id
1 'polypeptide(L)'
;NDTYAVLELDTVLSSEISDGVVQYYDVSETYRMRYTAERMYLLDYQRTMDAYYNEAVIDASNSYLGLGIQNEENVEYLSADKGHKLAFSVQGQLWYYNYDDSDVTKVYSFASENLADIRNDQDEHGIKILDFDDDGNILYLVYGYISRGRHEGDNGIQIMRYDAATSCNEELAFLASSIPYSSMREDIEKLAYLNSSNVFYCVLDGDLHQVNLDDRSDEILVSGMINESLTASADKSIIAIESDSSVWNNTEIQMIDLESGKTQTFSCGDNERIRSVGFLSNDFIYGVADAADVSREDSGAVTFPMKEIRIMDIDGNEVRYYSQNNRYI
;
A
#
# COMPACT_ATOMS: atom_id res chain seq x y z
N ASN A 1 -15.12 -28.33 -14.20
CA ASN A 1 -16.02 -29.38 -13.71
C ASN A 1 -17.44 -29.07 -14.19
N ASP A 2 -17.96 -29.87 -15.12
CA ASP A 2 -19.21 -29.59 -15.85
C ASP A 2 -20.48 -29.50 -14.98
N THR A 3 -20.34 -29.67 -13.67
CA THR A 3 -21.45 -29.65 -12.70
C THR A 3 -21.48 -28.42 -11.80
N TYR A 4 -20.47 -27.56 -11.86
CA TYR A 4 -20.37 -26.35 -11.04
C TYR A 4 -20.13 -25.14 -11.94
N ALA A 5 -20.76 -24.03 -11.60
CA ALA A 5 -20.55 -22.74 -12.24
C ALA A 5 -20.40 -21.64 -11.16
N VAL A 6 -19.56 -20.69 -11.44
CA VAL A 6 -19.53 -19.41 -10.74
C VAL A 6 -19.95 -18.37 -11.76
N LEU A 7 -20.91 -17.54 -11.39
CA LEU A 7 -21.38 -16.40 -12.17
C LEU A 7 -21.08 -15.14 -11.35
N GLU A 8 -20.38 -14.22 -11.97
CA GLU A 8 -20.13 -12.89 -11.43
C GLU A 8 -20.93 -11.91 -12.27
N LEU A 9 -21.66 -11.02 -11.60
CA LEU A 9 -22.49 -9.99 -12.22
C LEU A 9 -22.08 -8.64 -11.62
N ASP A 10 -21.59 -7.76 -12.47
CA ASP A 10 -21.31 -6.38 -12.09
C ASP A 10 -22.36 -5.48 -12.73
N THR A 11 -23.01 -4.69 -11.92
CA THR A 11 -24.13 -3.83 -12.33
C THR A 11 -24.05 -2.48 -11.65
N VAL A 12 -24.42 -1.43 -12.36
CA VAL A 12 -24.54 -0.09 -11.80
C VAL A 12 -26.02 0.20 -11.51
N LEU A 13 -26.33 0.45 -10.24
CA LEU A 13 -27.65 0.93 -9.85
C LEU A 13 -27.61 2.45 -9.72
N SER A 14 -28.74 3.09 -9.99
CA SER A 14 -28.93 4.53 -9.76
C SER A 14 -30.16 4.79 -8.90
N SER A 15 -30.07 5.76 -7.99
CA SER A 15 -31.18 6.21 -7.17
C SER A 15 -31.20 7.74 -7.13
N GLU A 16 -32.34 8.33 -7.35
CA GLU A 16 -32.56 9.76 -7.11
C GLU A 16 -32.68 9.97 -5.59
N ILE A 17 -31.72 10.67 -4.99
CA ILE A 17 -31.64 10.92 -3.54
C ILE A 17 -32.24 12.27 -3.14
N SER A 18 -32.27 13.23 -4.06
CA SER A 18 -32.95 14.51 -3.94
C SER A 18 -33.27 15.05 -5.34
N ASP A 19 -34.06 16.11 -5.43
CA ASP A 19 -34.57 16.66 -6.70
C ASP A 19 -33.42 16.95 -7.68
N GLY A 20 -33.31 16.09 -8.71
CA GLY A 20 -32.28 16.15 -9.75
C GLY A 20 -30.90 15.62 -9.39
N VAL A 21 -30.70 15.09 -8.16
CA VAL A 21 -29.44 14.49 -7.74
C VAL A 21 -29.55 12.97 -7.77
N VAL A 22 -28.80 12.34 -8.66
CA VAL A 22 -28.75 10.88 -8.83
C VAL A 22 -27.47 10.33 -8.22
N GLN A 23 -27.63 9.40 -7.29
CA GLN A 23 -26.53 8.60 -6.74
C GLN A 23 -26.42 7.29 -7.50
N TYR A 24 -25.21 6.93 -7.86
CA TYR A 24 -24.89 5.66 -8.52
C TYR A 24 -24.21 4.73 -7.51
N TYR A 25 -24.45 3.43 -7.68
CA TYR A 25 -23.88 2.38 -6.86
C TYR A 25 -23.33 1.30 -7.77
N ASP A 26 -22.11 0.87 -7.49
CA ASP A 26 -21.53 -0.33 -8.07
C ASP A 26 -21.99 -1.54 -7.27
N VAL A 27 -22.48 -2.55 -7.95
CA VAL A 27 -23.00 -3.77 -7.31
C VAL A 27 -22.35 -4.96 -7.95
N SER A 28 -21.53 -5.67 -7.20
CA SER A 28 -20.96 -6.95 -7.60
C SER A 28 -21.65 -8.09 -6.87
N GLU A 29 -22.11 -9.07 -7.64
CA GLU A 29 -22.81 -10.24 -7.14
C GLU A 29 -22.12 -11.51 -7.64
N THR A 30 -21.76 -12.39 -6.72
CA THR A 30 -21.15 -13.68 -7.03
C THR A 30 -22.13 -14.81 -6.67
N TYR A 31 -22.47 -15.63 -7.65
CA TYR A 31 -23.32 -16.81 -7.50
C TYR A 31 -22.50 -18.07 -7.74
N ARG A 32 -22.36 -18.89 -6.72
CA ARG A 32 -21.80 -20.24 -6.85
C ARG A 32 -22.91 -21.26 -6.96
N MET A 33 -22.99 -21.96 -8.09
CA MET A 33 -24.10 -22.84 -8.42
C MET A 33 -23.61 -24.24 -8.73
N ARG A 34 -24.50 -25.21 -8.49
CA ARG A 34 -24.35 -26.60 -8.95
C ARG A 34 -25.52 -26.99 -9.81
N TYR A 35 -25.23 -27.47 -11.00
CA TYR A 35 -26.23 -28.01 -11.92
C TYR A 35 -26.38 -29.51 -11.73
N THR A 36 -27.62 -29.97 -11.75
CA THR A 36 -28.00 -31.39 -11.85
C THR A 36 -29.00 -31.53 -13.00
N ALA A 37 -29.27 -32.78 -13.41
CA ALA A 37 -30.26 -33.04 -14.47
C ALA A 37 -31.69 -32.57 -14.10
N GLU A 38 -31.97 -32.36 -12.82
CA GLU A 38 -33.29 -31.99 -12.33
C GLU A 38 -33.44 -30.49 -12.11
N ARG A 39 -32.38 -29.83 -11.57
CA ARG A 39 -32.40 -28.39 -11.27
C ARG A 39 -31.03 -27.84 -10.96
N MET A 40 -30.96 -26.49 -10.92
CA MET A 40 -29.81 -25.71 -10.46
C MET A 40 -29.95 -25.43 -8.95
N TYR A 41 -28.87 -25.60 -8.22
CA TYR A 41 -28.78 -25.31 -6.79
C TYR A 41 -27.85 -24.12 -6.58
N LEU A 42 -28.31 -23.09 -5.89
CA LEU A 42 -27.46 -22.02 -5.36
C LEU A 42 -26.72 -22.55 -4.13
N LEU A 43 -25.41 -22.55 -4.17
CA LEU A 43 -24.54 -23.03 -3.09
C LEU A 43 -24.02 -21.91 -2.22
N ASP A 44 -23.75 -20.75 -2.85
CA ASP A 44 -23.24 -19.57 -2.19
C ASP A 44 -23.68 -18.33 -2.98
N TYR A 45 -23.88 -17.23 -2.26
CA TYR A 45 -24.24 -15.94 -2.83
C TYR A 45 -23.59 -14.84 -2.00
N GLN A 46 -22.84 -13.99 -2.68
CA GLN A 46 -22.25 -12.80 -2.08
C GLN A 46 -22.68 -11.58 -2.89
N ARG A 47 -22.89 -10.47 -2.21
CA ARG A 47 -23.18 -9.17 -2.82
C ARG A 47 -22.43 -8.09 -2.10
N THR A 48 -21.74 -7.25 -2.86
CA THR A 48 -21.20 -5.99 -2.41
C THR A 48 -21.91 -4.85 -3.11
N MET A 49 -22.01 -3.71 -2.47
CA MET A 49 -22.62 -2.51 -3.05
C MET A 49 -21.90 -1.28 -2.52
N ASP A 50 -21.21 -0.58 -3.41
CA ASP A 50 -20.42 0.60 -3.10
C ASP A 50 -21.02 1.82 -3.82
N ALA A 51 -21.20 2.92 -3.08
CA ALA A 51 -21.68 4.15 -3.69
C ALA A 51 -20.56 4.82 -4.49
N TYR A 52 -20.83 5.22 -5.73
CA TYR A 52 -19.92 6.10 -6.46
C TYR A 52 -19.78 7.42 -5.72
N TYR A 53 -18.54 7.87 -5.61
CA TYR A 53 -18.29 9.21 -5.13
C TYR A 53 -18.92 10.24 -6.07
N ASN A 54 -19.74 11.12 -5.51
CA ASN A 54 -20.45 12.13 -6.28
C ASN A 54 -20.28 13.49 -5.60
N GLU A 55 -19.55 14.39 -6.25
CA GLU A 55 -19.30 15.74 -5.75
C GLU A 55 -20.60 16.54 -5.48
N ALA A 56 -21.71 16.21 -6.18
CA ALA A 56 -23.01 16.84 -5.92
C ALA A 56 -23.66 16.44 -4.57
N VAL A 57 -23.12 15.41 -3.90
CA VAL A 57 -23.57 14.94 -2.58
C VAL A 57 -22.71 15.51 -1.46
N ILE A 58 -21.64 16.24 -1.79
CA ILE A 58 -20.77 16.88 -0.81
C ILE A 58 -21.56 17.98 -0.09
N ASP A 59 -21.78 17.78 1.20
CA ASP A 59 -22.37 18.81 2.06
C ASP A 59 -21.25 19.59 2.74
N ALA A 60 -21.00 20.80 2.26
CA ALA A 60 -20.03 21.75 2.81
C ALA A 60 -20.69 22.75 3.79
N SER A 61 -21.82 22.38 4.39
CA SER A 61 -22.53 23.25 5.32
C SER A 61 -21.98 23.18 6.75
N ASN A 62 -22.02 24.31 7.46
CA ASN A 62 -21.77 24.40 8.92
C ASN A 62 -20.43 23.86 9.44
N SER A 63 -19.33 24.08 8.74
CA SER A 63 -17.98 23.59 9.11
C SER A 63 -17.79 22.07 8.99
N TYR A 64 -18.65 21.39 8.27
CA TYR A 64 -18.51 19.98 7.90
C TYR A 64 -18.36 19.84 6.40
N LEU A 65 -17.44 18.99 5.99
CA LEU A 65 -17.35 18.51 4.63
C LEU A 65 -17.78 17.04 4.61
N GLY A 66 -19.00 16.78 4.13
CA GLY A 66 -19.48 15.42 3.90
C GLY A 66 -18.89 14.87 2.61
N LEU A 67 -17.88 14.01 2.69
CA LEU A 67 -17.23 13.43 1.51
C LEU A 67 -18.06 12.33 0.83
N GLY A 68 -19.21 11.97 1.38
CA GLY A 68 -20.06 10.88 0.83
C GLY A 68 -19.44 9.49 0.94
N ILE A 69 -18.36 9.34 1.69
CA ILE A 69 -17.64 8.10 1.88
C ILE A 69 -18.40 7.24 2.88
N GLN A 70 -18.81 6.05 2.48
CA GLN A 70 -19.55 5.12 3.33
C GLN A 70 -18.68 4.04 3.98
N ASN A 71 -17.45 3.85 3.51
CA ASN A 71 -16.48 2.92 4.07
C ASN A 71 -15.22 3.68 4.46
N GLU A 72 -15.04 3.93 5.76
CA GLU A 72 -13.91 4.69 6.30
C GLU A 72 -12.60 3.91 6.30
N GLU A 73 -12.64 2.57 6.19
CA GLU A 73 -11.46 1.71 6.37
C GLU A 73 -10.42 1.87 5.26
N ASN A 74 -10.77 2.43 4.10
CA ASN A 74 -9.90 2.51 2.92
C ASN A 74 -9.74 3.93 2.35
N VAL A 75 -10.09 4.96 3.10
CA VAL A 75 -9.91 6.33 2.63
C VAL A 75 -8.58 6.87 3.09
N GLU A 76 -7.68 7.08 2.16
CA GLU A 76 -6.43 7.78 2.41
C GLU A 76 -6.66 9.30 2.25
N TYR A 77 -6.26 10.08 3.24
CA TYR A 77 -6.37 11.53 3.17
C TYR A 77 -5.20 12.22 3.90
N LEU A 78 -4.82 13.38 3.40
CA LEU A 78 -3.93 14.31 4.06
C LEU A 78 -4.57 15.70 4.10
N SER A 79 -4.27 16.46 5.15
CA SER A 79 -4.69 17.84 5.29
C SER A 79 -3.50 18.78 5.41
N ALA A 80 -3.60 19.94 4.78
CA ALA A 80 -2.58 20.99 4.78
C ALA A 80 -3.22 22.35 5.14
N ASP A 81 -2.39 23.39 5.28
CA ASP A 81 -2.81 24.75 5.58
C ASP A 81 -3.81 24.81 6.76
N LYS A 82 -3.44 24.16 7.87
CA LYS A 82 -4.25 24.09 9.11
C LYS A 82 -5.65 23.49 8.91
N GLY A 83 -5.79 22.60 7.92
CA GLY A 83 -7.06 21.96 7.60
C GLY A 83 -7.92 22.71 6.58
N HIS A 84 -7.43 23.79 5.97
CA HIS A 84 -8.14 24.50 4.91
C HIS A 84 -8.05 23.77 3.57
N LYS A 85 -7.08 22.87 3.44
CA LYS A 85 -6.89 22.05 2.24
C LYS A 85 -6.91 20.57 2.60
N LEU A 86 -7.56 19.78 1.75
CA LEU A 86 -7.69 18.34 1.92
C LEU A 86 -7.42 17.62 0.60
N ALA A 87 -6.49 16.67 0.61
CA ALA A 87 -6.30 15.71 -0.47
C ALA A 87 -6.81 14.35 0.00
N PHE A 88 -7.62 13.67 -0.80
CA PHE A 88 -8.17 12.36 -0.44
C PHE A 88 -8.33 11.45 -1.65
N SER A 89 -8.17 10.16 -1.42
CA SER A 89 -8.33 9.12 -2.43
C SER A 89 -9.60 8.31 -2.14
N VAL A 90 -10.44 8.16 -3.14
CA VAL A 90 -11.65 7.35 -3.08
C VAL A 90 -11.93 6.69 -4.42
N GLN A 91 -12.23 5.38 -4.41
CA GLN A 91 -12.54 4.59 -5.61
C GLN A 91 -11.52 4.74 -6.76
N GLY A 92 -10.22 4.69 -6.43
CA GLY A 92 -9.16 4.85 -7.41
C GLY A 92 -9.06 6.23 -8.05
N GLN A 93 -9.64 7.25 -7.42
CA GLN A 93 -9.58 8.64 -7.84
C GLN A 93 -8.93 9.49 -6.76
N LEU A 94 -8.17 10.51 -7.15
CA LEU A 94 -7.59 11.50 -6.26
C LEU A 94 -8.34 12.82 -6.39
N TRP A 95 -8.72 13.38 -5.25
CA TRP A 95 -9.46 14.61 -5.13
C TRP A 95 -8.73 15.61 -4.25
N TYR A 96 -8.90 16.88 -4.58
CA TYR A 96 -8.39 18.02 -3.82
C TYR A 96 -9.55 18.95 -3.46
N TYR A 97 -9.66 19.31 -2.19
CA TYR A 97 -10.61 20.32 -1.70
C TYR A 97 -9.87 21.51 -1.12
N ASN A 98 -10.29 22.72 -1.52
CA ASN A 98 -9.84 23.98 -0.97
C ASN A 98 -11.02 24.68 -0.28
N TYR A 99 -10.95 24.81 1.04
CA TYR A 99 -12.00 25.44 1.84
C TYR A 99 -12.18 26.90 1.52
N ASP A 100 -11.08 27.65 1.28
CA ASP A 100 -11.11 29.09 1.07
C ASP A 100 -11.83 29.47 -0.23
N ASP A 101 -11.67 28.65 -1.26
CA ASP A 101 -12.32 28.82 -2.56
C ASP A 101 -13.64 28.04 -2.65
N SER A 102 -13.93 27.18 -1.68
CA SER A 102 -15.06 26.23 -1.70
C SER A 102 -15.09 25.38 -2.98
N ASP A 103 -13.92 24.96 -3.44
CA ASP A 103 -13.73 24.23 -4.68
C ASP A 103 -13.26 22.79 -4.43
N VAL A 104 -13.80 21.87 -5.24
CA VAL A 104 -13.43 20.45 -5.27
C VAL A 104 -12.89 20.10 -6.64
N THR A 105 -11.63 19.76 -6.73
CA THR A 105 -10.96 19.41 -7.98
C THR A 105 -10.67 17.93 -8.04
N LYS A 106 -11.05 17.26 -9.13
CA LYS A 106 -10.61 15.92 -9.43
C LYS A 106 -9.18 15.97 -10.01
N VAL A 107 -8.22 15.54 -9.18
CA VAL A 107 -6.79 15.59 -9.50
C VAL A 107 -6.42 14.46 -10.46
N TYR A 108 -6.87 13.24 -10.16
CA TYR A 108 -6.54 12.07 -10.98
C TYR A 108 -7.67 11.06 -11.05
N SER A 109 -7.89 10.49 -12.23
CA SER A 109 -8.85 9.41 -12.46
C SER A 109 -8.57 8.73 -13.79
N PHE A 110 -8.74 7.42 -13.85
CA PHE A 110 -8.84 6.69 -15.11
C PHE A 110 -10.25 6.71 -15.71
N ALA A 111 -11.27 7.05 -14.92
CA ALA A 111 -12.62 7.16 -15.45
C ALA A 111 -12.74 8.32 -16.45
N SER A 112 -13.40 8.07 -17.56
CA SER A 112 -13.72 9.08 -18.58
C SER A 112 -15.21 9.46 -18.51
N GLU A 113 -15.55 10.58 -19.13
CA GLU A 113 -16.95 11.02 -19.27
C GLU A 113 -17.79 10.07 -20.14
N ASN A 114 -17.13 9.24 -20.95
CA ASN A 114 -17.81 8.22 -21.73
C ASN A 114 -18.08 6.98 -20.87
N LEU A 115 -19.24 6.89 -20.26
CA LEU A 115 -19.66 5.78 -19.40
C LEU A 115 -19.69 4.41 -20.10
N ALA A 116 -19.69 4.38 -21.44
CA ALA A 116 -19.63 3.13 -22.21
C ALA A 116 -18.19 2.64 -22.48
N ASP A 117 -17.19 3.35 -21.99
CA ASP A 117 -15.78 2.94 -22.14
C ASP A 117 -15.46 1.86 -21.10
N ILE A 118 -15.21 0.63 -21.55
CA ILE A 118 -14.90 -0.53 -20.73
C ILE A 118 -13.68 -0.32 -19.82
N ARG A 119 -12.80 0.64 -20.13
CA ARG A 119 -11.66 0.98 -19.28
C ARG A 119 -12.05 1.68 -17.98
N ASN A 120 -13.29 2.18 -17.88
CA ASN A 120 -13.82 2.75 -16.64
C ASN A 120 -14.08 1.67 -15.57
N ASP A 121 -14.30 0.41 -16.02
CA ASP A 121 -14.60 -0.72 -15.15
C ASP A 121 -13.30 -1.36 -14.57
N GLN A 122 -12.14 -0.81 -14.95
CA GLN A 122 -10.85 -1.27 -14.41
C GLN A 122 -10.61 -0.69 -13.03
N ASP A 123 -10.61 -1.57 -12.02
CA ASP A 123 -10.41 -1.27 -10.60
C ASP A 123 -9.07 -1.82 -10.03
N GLU A 124 -8.27 -2.51 -10.86
CA GLU A 124 -6.98 -3.07 -10.47
C GLU A 124 -5.88 -2.00 -10.37
N HIS A 125 -6.18 -0.89 -9.69
CA HIS A 125 -5.22 0.15 -9.37
C HIS A 125 -5.53 0.82 -8.03
N GLY A 126 -4.51 1.41 -7.43
CA GLY A 126 -4.62 2.19 -6.20
C GLY A 126 -3.93 3.53 -6.33
N ILE A 127 -4.30 4.45 -5.44
CA ILE A 127 -3.64 5.74 -5.28
C ILE A 127 -3.13 5.83 -3.85
N LYS A 128 -1.90 6.31 -3.69
CA LYS A 128 -1.31 6.61 -2.38
C LYS A 128 -0.78 8.03 -2.38
N ILE A 129 -1.21 8.83 -1.40
CA ILE A 129 -0.71 10.18 -1.20
C ILE A 129 0.58 10.10 -0.40
N LEU A 130 1.69 10.62 -0.95
CA LEU A 130 2.99 10.64 -0.29
C LEU A 130 3.23 11.91 0.48
N ASP A 131 2.87 13.06 -0.12
CA ASP A 131 3.06 14.38 0.47
C ASP A 131 1.98 15.35 -0.01
N PHE A 132 1.64 16.32 0.85
CA PHE A 132 0.67 17.37 0.56
C PHE A 132 1.07 18.65 1.27
N ASP A 133 1.44 19.66 0.52
CA ASP A 133 1.97 20.93 1.05
C ASP A 133 0.89 21.99 1.29
N ASP A 134 1.27 23.07 2.00
CA ASP A 134 0.39 24.18 2.31
C ASP A 134 -0.02 25.00 1.07
N ASP A 135 0.67 24.89 -0.05
CA ASP A 135 0.28 25.49 -1.33
C ASP A 135 -0.78 24.66 -2.06
N GLY A 136 -0.99 23.41 -1.65
CA GLY A 136 -1.97 22.49 -2.21
C GLY A 136 -1.39 21.54 -3.26
N ASN A 137 -0.06 21.51 -3.41
CA ASN A 137 0.59 20.56 -4.30
C ASN A 137 0.58 19.17 -3.68
N ILE A 138 0.36 18.16 -4.51
CA ILE A 138 0.23 16.76 -4.06
C ILE A 138 1.29 15.93 -4.75
N LEU A 139 2.09 15.18 -3.97
CA LEU A 139 2.92 14.11 -4.49
C LEU A 139 2.19 12.78 -4.18
N TYR A 140 1.97 11.96 -5.21
CA TYR A 140 1.20 10.74 -5.06
C TYR A 140 1.66 9.64 -6.00
N LEU A 141 1.28 8.40 -5.67
CA LEU A 141 1.46 7.23 -6.51
C LEU A 141 0.13 6.83 -7.15
N VAL A 142 0.22 6.36 -8.39
CA VAL A 142 -0.80 5.52 -9.02
C VAL A 142 -0.14 4.18 -9.29
N TYR A 143 -0.64 3.09 -8.73
CA TYR A 143 0.01 1.79 -8.81
C TYR A 143 -0.98 0.69 -9.17
N GLY A 144 -0.52 -0.29 -9.92
CA GLY A 144 -1.33 -1.37 -10.47
C GLY A 144 -1.39 -1.33 -11.99
N TYR A 145 -2.53 -1.72 -12.56
CA TYR A 145 -2.75 -1.68 -14.00
C TYR A 145 -3.08 -0.27 -14.48
N ILE A 146 -2.30 0.23 -15.43
CA ILE A 146 -2.47 1.56 -16.00
C ILE A 146 -3.44 1.47 -17.18
N SER A 147 -4.69 1.84 -16.96
CA SER A 147 -5.74 1.69 -17.98
C SER A 147 -5.78 2.82 -19.00
N ARG A 148 -5.03 3.91 -18.78
CA ARG A 148 -4.99 5.09 -19.67
C ARG A 148 -3.65 5.81 -19.61
N GLY A 149 -3.37 6.56 -20.66
CA GLY A 149 -2.24 7.47 -20.71
C GLY A 149 -1.00 6.86 -21.36
N ARG A 150 0.17 7.36 -20.98
CA ARG A 150 1.44 6.99 -21.64
C ARG A 150 1.81 5.51 -21.44
N HIS A 151 1.42 4.94 -20.30
CA HIS A 151 1.73 3.57 -19.91
C HIS A 151 0.51 2.65 -19.99
N GLU A 152 -0.50 3.00 -20.86
CA GLU A 152 -1.69 2.20 -21.01
C GLU A 152 -1.35 0.77 -21.40
N GLY A 153 -1.82 -0.19 -20.61
CA GLY A 153 -1.57 -1.62 -20.79
C GLY A 153 -0.45 -2.18 -19.94
N ASP A 154 0.32 -1.33 -19.26
CA ASP A 154 1.40 -1.75 -18.38
C ASP A 154 0.91 -1.87 -16.93
N ASN A 155 1.59 -2.71 -16.14
CA ASN A 155 1.55 -2.67 -14.68
C ASN A 155 2.75 -1.91 -14.13
N GLY A 156 2.56 -1.16 -13.07
CA GLY A 156 3.67 -0.45 -12.44
C GLY A 156 3.24 0.61 -11.44
N ILE A 157 4.20 1.42 -11.04
CA ILE A 157 4.03 2.55 -10.13
C ILE A 157 4.35 3.82 -10.90
N GLN A 158 3.36 4.71 -11.09
CA GLN A 158 3.57 6.08 -11.54
C GLN A 158 3.76 6.98 -10.32
N ILE A 159 4.85 7.72 -10.27
CA ILE A 159 5.09 8.76 -9.27
C ILE A 159 4.68 10.08 -9.88
N MET A 160 3.65 10.70 -9.34
CA MET A 160 2.96 11.86 -9.91
C MET A 160 3.05 13.05 -8.98
N ARG A 161 3.16 14.25 -9.56
CA ARG A 161 3.03 15.53 -8.86
C ARG A 161 1.88 16.33 -9.46
N TYR A 162 0.98 16.78 -8.60
CA TYR A 162 -0.04 17.77 -8.94
C TYR A 162 0.40 19.15 -8.46
N ASP A 163 0.34 20.14 -9.33
CA ASP A 163 0.56 21.54 -9.06
C ASP A 163 -0.79 22.25 -8.96
N ALA A 164 -1.15 22.73 -7.77
CA ALA A 164 -2.45 23.33 -7.50
C ALA A 164 -2.63 24.67 -8.22
N ALA A 165 -1.55 25.44 -8.40
CA ALA A 165 -1.62 26.76 -9.02
C ALA A 165 -1.93 26.69 -10.52
N THR A 166 -1.49 25.62 -11.18
CA THR A 166 -1.70 25.41 -12.62
C THR A 166 -2.74 24.34 -12.91
N SER A 167 -3.20 23.60 -11.89
CA SER A 167 -4.09 22.43 -12.00
C SER A 167 -3.53 21.38 -12.97
N CYS A 168 -2.23 21.18 -12.97
CA CYS A 168 -1.54 20.26 -13.87
C CYS A 168 -0.90 19.09 -13.13
N ASN A 169 -0.97 17.91 -13.75
CA ASN A 169 -0.25 16.73 -13.31
C ASN A 169 1.03 16.53 -14.11
N GLU A 170 2.11 16.19 -13.42
CA GLU A 170 3.39 15.80 -14.00
C GLU A 170 3.78 14.40 -13.51
N GLU A 171 4.15 13.51 -14.44
CA GLU A 171 4.78 12.24 -14.11
C GLU A 171 6.27 12.45 -13.87
N LEU A 172 6.73 12.10 -12.67
CA LEU A 172 8.14 12.22 -12.28
C LEU A 172 8.92 10.95 -12.65
N ALA A 173 8.33 9.78 -12.40
CA ALA A 173 8.94 8.49 -12.73
C ALA A 173 7.87 7.42 -12.95
N PHE A 174 8.26 6.34 -13.65
CA PHE A 174 7.46 5.13 -13.81
C PHE A 174 8.33 3.91 -13.56
N LEU A 175 7.95 3.09 -12.58
CA LEU A 175 8.57 1.81 -12.27
C LEU A 175 7.68 0.72 -12.87
N ALA A 176 8.14 0.07 -13.93
CA ALA A 176 7.41 -1.04 -14.55
C ALA A 176 7.47 -2.29 -13.66
N SER A 177 6.38 -3.04 -13.63
CA SER A 177 6.27 -4.26 -12.83
C SER A 177 5.56 -5.37 -13.60
N SER A 178 5.81 -6.62 -13.20
CA SER A 178 5.11 -7.79 -13.74
C SER A 178 4.15 -8.44 -12.75
N ILE A 179 4.14 -8.00 -11.49
CA ILE A 179 3.25 -8.56 -10.47
C ILE A 179 1.83 -8.00 -10.58
N PRO A 180 0.82 -8.75 -10.15
CA PRO A 180 -0.56 -8.29 -10.13
C PRO A 180 -0.75 -7.17 -9.10
N TYR A 181 -1.80 -6.37 -9.28
CA TYR A 181 -2.17 -5.24 -8.41
C TYR A 181 -2.22 -5.62 -6.92
N SER A 182 -2.81 -6.79 -6.59
CA SER A 182 -2.91 -7.25 -5.20
C SER A 182 -1.56 -7.37 -4.50
N SER A 183 -0.55 -7.93 -5.19
CA SER A 183 0.82 -8.05 -4.65
C SER A 183 1.52 -6.69 -4.59
N MET A 184 1.33 -5.86 -5.62
CA MET A 184 1.89 -4.51 -5.63
C MET A 184 1.32 -3.65 -4.49
N ARG A 185 0.03 -3.80 -4.18
CA ARG A 185 -0.60 -3.14 -3.03
C ARG A 185 0.05 -3.56 -1.72
N GLU A 186 0.29 -4.86 -1.51
CA GLU A 186 0.99 -5.35 -0.32
C GLU A 186 2.42 -4.77 -0.21
N ASP A 187 3.14 -4.69 -1.32
CA ASP A 187 4.48 -4.11 -1.38
C ASP A 187 4.46 -2.62 -1.00
N ILE A 188 3.53 -1.84 -1.56
CA ILE A 188 3.36 -0.40 -1.27
C ILE A 188 2.89 -0.15 0.17
N GLU A 189 2.00 -0.99 0.71
CA GLU A 189 1.59 -0.93 2.11
C GLU A 189 2.76 -1.23 3.05
N LYS A 190 3.65 -2.11 2.65
CA LYS A 190 4.83 -2.49 3.41
C LYS A 190 5.85 -1.38 3.46
N LEU A 191 6.22 -0.84 2.30
CA LEU A 191 7.14 0.28 2.19
C LEU A 191 6.78 1.17 1.00
N ALA A 192 6.35 2.37 1.30
CA ALA A 192 6.32 3.53 0.43
C ALA A 192 6.65 4.74 1.30
N TYR A 193 7.87 5.24 1.19
CA TYR A 193 8.42 6.29 2.04
C TYR A 193 9.13 7.36 1.20
N LEU A 194 8.80 8.61 1.46
CA LEU A 194 9.48 9.77 0.89
C LEU A 194 10.28 10.45 1.99
N ASN A 195 11.58 10.64 1.77
CA ASN A 195 12.42 11.36 2.72
C ASN A 195 12.44 12.87 2.46
N SER A 196 13.01 13.63 3.41
CA SER A 196 13.14 15.10 3.33
C SER A 196 14.03 15.59 2.18
N SER A 197 14.76 14.71 1.53
CA SER A 197 15.64 15.01 0.40
C SER A 197 15.02 14.65 -0.97
N ASN A 198 13.69 14.50 -1.06
CA ASN A 198 12.97 14.12 -2.26
C ASN A 198 13.39 12.74 -2.83
N VAL A 199 13.79 11.81 -1.96
CA VAL A 199 14.08 10.44 -2.36
C VAL A 199 12.94 9.53 -1.91
N PHE A 200 12.34 8.86 -2.85
CA PHE A 200 11.26 7.90 -2.62
C PHE A 200 11.81 6.49 -2.55
N TYR A 201 11.37 5.74 -1.55
CA TYR A 201 11.73 4.33 -1.34
C TYR A 201 10.47 3.46 -1.40
N CYS A 202 10.53 2.37 -2.14
CA CYS A 202 9.48 1.36 -2.15
C CYS A 202 10.05 -0.05 -2.39
N VAL A 203 9.26 -1.04 -1.99
CA VAL A 203 9.47 -2.42 -2.45
C VAL A 203 8.61 -2.64 -3.69
N LEU A 204 9.19 -3.26 -4.71
CA LEU A 204 8.50 -3.68 -5.92
C LEU A 204 9.18 -4.92 -6.52
N ASP A 205 8.42 -5.96 -6.82
CA ASP A 205 8.93 -7.22 -7.39
C ASP A 205 10.02 -7.91 -6.54
N GLY A 206 10.03 -7.66 -5.23
CA GLY A 206 11.06 -8.14 -4.32
C GLY A 206 12.36 -7.32 -4.33
N ASP A 207 12.37 -6.19 -4.99
CA ASP A 207 13.50 -5.26 -5.03
C ASP A 207 13.19 -4.01 -4.19
N LEU A 208 14.19 -3.51 -3.47
CA LEU A 208 14.13 -2.22 -2.78
C LEU A 208 14.62 -1.14 -3.73
N HIS A 209 13.69 -0.31 -4.19
CA HIS A 209 13.96 0.83 -5.05
C HIS A 209 14.23 2.10 -4.25
N GLN A 210 15.21 2.88 -4.73
CA GLN A 210 15.49 4.24 -4.31
C GLN A 210 15.35 5.16 -5.52
N VAL A 211 14.30 5.99 -5.54
CA VAL A 211 14.00 6.89 -6.65
C VAL A 211 14.27 8.32 -6.23
N ASN A 212 15.25 8.97 -6.83
CA ASN A 212 15.48 10.38 -6.62
C ASN A 212 14.54 11.18 -7.52
N LEU A 213 13.62 11.96 -6.93
CA LEU A 213 12.57 12.66 -7.66
C LEU A 213 13.08 13.96 -8.34
N ASP A 214 14.25 14.46 -7.97
CA ASP A 214 14.82 15.68 -8.56
C ASP A 214 15.50 15.38 -9.91
N ASP A 215 16.27 14.31 -10.00
CA ASP A 215 16.95 13.88 -11.22
C ASP A 215 16.27 12.69 -11.92
N ARG A 216 15.24 12.11 -11.31
CA ARG A 216 14.42 11.00 -11.81
C ARG A 216 15.21 9.69 -12.01
N SER A 217 16.28 9.53 -11.25
CA SER A 217 17.06 8.30 -11.26
C SER A 217 16.42 7.23 -10.34
N ASP A 218 16.49 5.98 -10.76
CA ASP A 218 16.07 4.81 -9.99
C ASP A 218 17.29 3.91 -9.76
N GLU A 219 17.52 3.52 -8.50
CA GLU A 219 18.56 2.61 -8.06
C GLU A 219 17.95 1.49 -7.24
N ILE A 220 18.35 0.25 -7.53
CA ILE A 220 17.96 -0.91 -6.71
C ILE A 220 19.01 -1.09 -5.62
N LEU A 221 18.64 -0.84 -4.37
CA LEU A 221 19.53 -0.98 -3.22
C LEU A 221 19.69 -2.44 -2.80
N VAL A 222 18.62 -3.21 -2.83
CA VAL A 222 18.60 -4.64 -2.49
C VAL A 222 17.68 -5.36 -3.47
N SER A 223 18.09 -6.51 -3.98
CA SER A 223 17.30 -7.29 -4.93
C SER A 223 17.01 -8.70 -4.44
N GLY A 224 15.90 -9.26 -4.92
CA GLY A 224 15.49 -10.64 -4.64
C GLY A 224 15.07 -10.88 -3.21
N MET A 225 14.54 -9.86 -2.53
CA MET A 225 13.98 -10.01 -1.19
C MET A 225 12.72 -10.89 -1.23
N ILE A 226 12.56 -11.70 -0.20
CA ILE A 226 11.27 -12.36 0.02
C ILE A 226 10.38 -11.47 0.89
N ASN A 227 9.08 -11.67 0.79
CA ASN A 227 8.08 -10.80 1.43
C ASN A 227 8.27 -10.65 2.95
N GLU A 228 8.80 -11.67 3.61
CA GLU A 228 8.99 -11.73 5.06
C GLU A 228 10.34 -11.18 5.52
N SER A 229 11.28 -10.85 4.62
CA SER A 229 12.64 -10.43 4.95
C SER A 229 12.76 -8.95 5.32
N LEU A 230 11.75 -8.14 5.04
CA LEU A 230 11.73 -6.71 5.35
C LEU A 230 10.77 -6.40 6.50
N THR A 231 11.27 -5.66 7.47
CA THR A 231 10.51 -5.11 8.58
C THR A 231 10.71 -3.60 8.60
N ALA A 232 9.65 -2.82 8.76
CA ALA A 232 9.72 -1.36 8.78
C ALA A 232 9.22 -0.78 10.11
N SER A 233 9.74 0.39 10.50
CA SER A 233 9.20 1.20 11.60
C SER A 233 7.78 1.68 11.28
N ALA A 234 7.05 2.16 12.28
CA ALA A 234 5.65 2.59 12.10
C ALA A 234 5.51 3.76 11.10
N ASP A 235 6.49 4.66 11.08
CA ASP A 235 6.56 5.80 10.16
C ASP A 235 7.30 5.49 8.85
N LYS A 236 7.77 4.24 8.68
CA LYS A 236 8.52 3.75 7.51
C LYS A 236 9.90 4.40 7.31
N SER A 237 10.36 5.26 8.21
CA SER A 237 11.65 5.94 8.08
C SER A 237 12.85 5.02 8.30
N ILE A 238 12.66 3.90 8.99
CA ILE A 238 13.70 2.91 9.27
C ILE A 238 13.22 1.54 8.83
N ILE A 239 14.08 0.81 8.14
CA ILE A 239 13.83 -0.56 7.71
C ILE A 239 14.92 -1.51 8.20
N ALA A 240 14.56 -2.76 8.40
CA ALA A 240 15.48 -3.86 8.68
C ALA A 240 15.28 -4.96 7.65
N ILE A 241 16.36 -5.41 7.02
CA ILE A 241 16.36 -6.41 5.96
C ILE A 241 17.20 -7.61 6.40
N GLU A 242 16.59 -8.78 6.36
CA GLU A 242 17.27 -10.04 6.58
C GLU A 242 18.04 -10.46 5.31
N SER A 243 19.32 -10.78 5.43
CA SER A 243 20.24 -10.98 4.30
C SER A 243 20.07 -12.31 3.58
N ASP A 244 19.44 -13.31 4.22
CA ASP A 244 19.19 -14.61 3.61
C ASP A 244 17.79 -14.67 2.99
N SER A 245 17.66 -15.35 1.87
CA SER A 245 16.38 -15.66 1.21
C SER A 245 15.49 -16.60 2.04
N SER A 246 15.96 -17.07 3.18
CA SER A 246 15.19 -17.88 4.13
C SER A 246 15.24 -17.26 5.53
N VAL A 247 14.17 -16.61 5.94
CA VAL A 247 14.01 -15.93 7.25
C VAL A 247 14.31 -16.82 8.47
N TRP A 248 14.36 -18.13 8.32
CA TRP A 248 14.66 -19.10 9.38
C TRP A 248 16.13 -19.48 9.47
N ASN A 249 16.96 -19.13 8.48
CA ASN A 249 18.39 -19.46 8.45
C ASN A 249 19.29 -18.22 8.44
N ASN A 250 18.74 -17.07 8.73
CA ASN A 250 19.41 -15.79 8.61
C ASN A 250 20.50 -15.60 9.68
N THR A 251 21.65 -15.05 9.28
CA THR A 251 22.79 -14.77 10.15
C THR A 251 23.13 -13.29 10.28
N GLU A 252 22.50 -12.47 9.42
CA GLU A 252 22.76 -11.03 9.37
C GLU A 252 21.49 -10.26 9.06
N ILE A 253 21.30 -9.12 9.74
CA ILE A 253 20.23 -8.16 9.47
C ILE A 253 20.87 -6.80 9.22
N GLN A 254 20.47 -6.16 8.13
CA GLN A 254 20.87 -4.81 7.81
C GLN A 254 19.72 -3.85 8.16
N MET A 255 19.98 -2.90 9.05
CA MET A 255 19.06 -1.80 9.36
C MET A 255 19.48 -0.55 8.59
N ILE A 256 18.54 0.10 7.95
CA ILE A 256 18.77 1.30 7.12
C ILE A 256 17.83 2.41 7.60
N ASP A 257 18.41 3.54 7.92
CA ASP A 257 17.70 4.80 8.11
C ASP A 257 17.52 5.46 6.73
N LEU A 258 16.31 5.52 6.23
CA LEU A 258 15.99 6.03 4.91
C LEU A 258 16.06 7.57 4.83
N GLU A 259 16.03 8.24 5.98
CA GLU A 259 16.18 9.70 6.04
C GLU A 259 17.63 10.12 5.87
N SER A 260 18.54 9.46 6.58
CA SER A 260 19.98 9.81 6.55
C SER A 260 20.82 8.91 5.62
N GLY A 261 20.29 7.79 5.17
CA GLY A 261 21.03 6.74 4.44
C GLY A 261 21.99 5.93 5.32
N LYS A 262 21.94 6.12 6.63
CA LYS A 262 22.83 5.41 7.58
C LYS A 262 22.44 3.94 7.66
N THR A 263 23.42 3.07 7.60
CA THR A 263 23.25 1.62 7.67
C THR A 263 23.95 1.04 8.91
N GLN A 264 23.27 0.11 9.57
CA GLN A 264 23.84 -0.71 10.65
C GLN A 264 23.65 -2.19 10.32
N THR A 265 24.66 -3.00 10.65
CA THR A 265 24.59 -4.44 10.41
C THR A 265 24.69 -5.18 11.75
N PHE A 266 23.73 -6.05 11.99
CA PHE A 266 23.70 -6.94 13.15
C PHE A 266 23.95 -8.37 12.69
N SER A 267 24.87 -9.07 13.31
CA SER A 267 25.22 -10.45 13.01
C SER A 267 25.21 -11.31 14.27
N CYS A 268 25.02 -12.61 14.10
CA CYS A 268 25.08 -13.58 15.17
C CYS A 268 26.30 -14.51 15.02
N GLY A 269 26.54 -15.40 16.00
CA GLY A 269 27.62 -16.38 15.96
C GLY A 269 27.36 -17.51 14.95
N ASP A 270 28.40 -18.28 14.60
CA ASP A 270 28.35 -19.37 13.60
C ASP A 270 27.23 -20.40 13.87
N ASN A 271 26.97 -20.69 15.15
CA ASN A 271 25.96 -21.65 15.58
C ASN A 271 24.63 -21.00 15.98
N GLU A 272 24.42 -19.78 15.58
CA GLU A 272 23.22 -18.99 15.91
C GLU A 272 22.48 -18.55 14.65
N ARG A 273 21.22 -18.16 14.83
CA ARG A 273 20.37 -17.54 13.82
C ARG A 273 19.76 -16.29 14.43
N ILE A 274 19.55 -15.29 13.55
CA ILE A 274 19.01 -13.99 13.92
C ILE A 274 17.73 -13.75 13.12
N ARG A 275 16.74 -13.12 13.75
CA ARG A 275 15.45 -12.80 13.13
C ARG A 275 14.93 -11.44 13.57
N SER A 276 14.42 -10.67 12.65
CA SER A 276 13.69 -9.44 12.93
C SER A 276 12.40 -9.74 13.69
N VAL A 277 12.13 -8.97 14.75
CA VAL A 277 10.88 -9.04 15.51
C VAL A 277 10.00 -7.84 15.19
N GLY A 278 10.58 -6.65 15.04
CA GLY A 278 9.86 -5.43 14.77
C GLY A 278 10.58 -4.19 15.26
N PHE A 279 9.81 -3.12 15.38
CA PHE A 279 10.28 -1.84 15.92
C PHE A 279 9.41 -1.40 17.11
N LEU A 280 10.02 -0.76 18.08
CA LEU A 280 9.34 -0.04 19.15
C LEU A 280 9.70 1.43 19.00
N SER A 281 8.79 2.23 18.46
CA SER A 281 9.13 3.54 17.90
C SER A 281 10.25 3.38 16.86
N ASN A 282 11.42 3.95 17.06
CA ASN A 282 12.57 3.85 16.16
C ASN A 282 13.64 2.85 16.64
N ASP A 283 13.41 2.16 17.76
CA ASP A 283 14.33 1.13 18.26
C ASP A 283 14.01 -0.22 17.58
N PHE A 284 15.03 -0.83 17.00
CA PHE A 284 14.92 -2.11 16.30
C PHE A 284 15.01 -3.27 17.28
N ILE A 285 14.13 -4.25 17.13
CA ILE A 285 14.07 -5.46 17.96
C ILE A 285 14.38 -6.68 17.11
N TYR A 286 15.34 -7.48 17.56
CA TYR A 286 15.62 -8.77 16.95
C TYR A 286 15.86 -9.87 17.98
N GLY A 287 15.61 -11.11 17.56
CA GLY A 287 15.83 -12.29 18.37
C GLY A 287 17.00 -13.13 17.88
N VAL A 288 17.67 -13.82 18.80
CA VAL A 288 18.74 -14.78 18.50
C VAL A 288 18.31 -16.16 19.00
N ALA A 289 18.50 -17.20 18.17
CA ALA A 289 18.25 -18.59 18.49
C ALA A 289 19.49 -19.45 18.23
N ASP A 290 19.61 -20.61 18.89
CA ASP A 290 20.62 -21.60 18.52
C ASP A 290 20.22 -22.26 17.17
N ALA A 291 21.14 -22.37 16.23
CA ALA A 291 20.86 -22.91 14.90
C ALA A 291 20.33 -24.35 14.93
N ALA A 292 20.73 -25.14 15.94
CA ALA A 292 20.27 -26.52 16.12
C ALA A 292 18.79 -26.63 16.56
N ASP A 293 18.22 -25.56 17.14
CA ASP A 293 16.88 -25.53 17.66
C ASP A 293 15.89 -24.90 16.68
N VAL A 294 16.40 -24.21 15.65
CA VAL A 294 15.56 -23.66 14.57
C VAL A 294 15.16 -24.79 13.63
N SER A 295 13.87 -24.89 13.35
CA SER A 295 13.36 -25.93 12.46
C SER A 295 12.25 -25.41 11.56
N ARG A 296 12.11 -26.01 10.38
CA ARG A 296 11.02 -25.79 9.45
C ARG A 296 10.31 -27.12 9.18
N GLU A 297 9.02 -27.12 9.36
CA GLU A 297 8.18 -28.25 9.04
C GLU A 297 7.91 -28.36 7.53
N ASP A 298 7.47 -29.54 7.07
CA ASP A 298 7.03 -29.74 5.67
C ASP A 298 5.84 -28.82 5.29
N SER A 299 5.05 -28.41 6.28
CA SER A 299 3.96 -27.44 6.15
C SER A 299 4.43 -26.02 5.84
N GLY A 300 5.72 -25.75 5.98
CA GLY A 300 6.34 -24.42 5.90
C GLY A 300 6.37 -23.66 7.23
N ALA A 301 5.74 -24.16 8.29
CA ALA A 301 5.80 -23.54 9.61
C ALA A 301 7.23 -23.53 10.16
N VAL A 302 7.66 -22.38 10.67
CA VAL A 302 8.99 -22.18 11.24
C VAL A 302 8.91 -22.08 12.74
N THR A 303 9.70 -22.90 13.44
CA THR A 303 9.93 -22.78 14.86
C THR A 303 11.28 -22.07 15.05
N PHE A 304 11.24 -20.91 15.69
CA PHE A 304 12.43 -20.09 15.97
C PHE A 304 12.47 -19.76 17.47
N PRO A 305 13.00 -20.66 18.30
CA PRO A 305 13.00 -20.51 19.76
C PRO A 305 14.08 -19.52 20.19
N MET A 306 13.68 -18.27 20.41
CA MET A 306 14.60 -17.19 20.79
C MET A 306 15.14 -17.41 22.21
N LYS A 307 16.45 -17.44 22.36
CA LYS A 307 17.15 -17.45 23.65
C LYS A 307 17.49 -16.05 24.15
N GLU A 308 17.57 -15.10 23.22
CA GLU A 308 17.88 -13.70 23.45
C GLU A 308 16.99 -12.80 22.61
N ILE A 309 16.61 -11.65 23.18
CA ILE A 309 16.02 -10.52 22.45
C ILE A 309 16.88 -9.30 22.72
N ARG A 310 17.21 -8.56 21.68
CA ARG A 310 17.99 -7.33 21.72
C ARG A 310 17.18 -6.18 21.13
N ILE A 311 17.29 -5.02 21.79
CA ILE A 311 16.70 -3.77 21.34
C ILE A 311 17.86 -2.81 21.07
N MET A 312 17.94 -2.34 19.85
CA MET A 312 19.02 -1.49 19.35
C MET A 312 18.47 -0.14 18.95
N ASP A 313 19.19 0.94 19.28
CA ASP A 313 18.86 2.26 18.74
C ASP A 313 19.33 2.39 17.27
N ILE A 314 18.99 3.54 16.66
CA ILE A 314 19.35 3.83 15.25
C ILE A 314 20.87 3.95 15.05
N ASP A 315 21.62 4.20 16.13
CA ASP A 315 23.08 4.27 16.09
C ASP A 315 23.74 2.90 16.22
N GLY A 316 22.95 1.85 16.46
CA GLY A 316 23.41 0.48 16.67
C GLY A 316 23.88 0.21 18.10
N ASN A 317 23.53 1.07 19.08
CA ASN A 317 23.80 0.80 20.46
C ASN A 317 22.71 -0.07 21.08
N GLU A 318 23.10 -1.01 21.93
CA GLU A 318 22.16 -1.84 22.66
C GLU A 318 21.43 -1.02 23.74
N VAL A 319 20.13 -0.82 23.57
CA VAL A 319 19.24 -0.13 24.52
C VAL A 319 18.83 -1.09 25.63
N ARG A 320 18.47 -2.31 25.24
CA ARG A 320 18.07 -3.38 26.17
C ARG A 320 18.46 -4.74 25.63
N TYR A 321 18.73 -5.61 26.56
CA TYR A 321 19.02 -7.01 26.35
C TYR A 321 18.17 -7.87 27.31
N TYR A 322 17.53 -8.89 26.74
CA TYR A 322 16.78 -9.87 27.50
C TYR A 322 17.22 -11.29 27.15
N SER A 323 17.53 -12.10 28.16
CA SER A 323 17.88 -13.51 27.98
C SER A 323 17.37 -14.32 29.16
N GLN A 324 16.88 -15.54 28.90
CA GLN A 324 16.52 -16.49 29.96
C GLN A 324 17.33 -17.78 29.80
N ASN A 325 18.10 -18.12 30.86
CA ASN A 325 18.83 -19.39 30.89
C ASN A 325 17.85 -20.57 30.86
N ASN A 326 18.00 -21.46 29.87
CA ASN A 326 17.22 -22.68 29.67
C ASN A 326 15.71 -22.47 29.45
N ARG A 327 15.27 -21.32 28.94
CA ARG A 327 13.89 -21.08 28.53
C ARG A 327 13.92 -20.26 27.22
N TYR A 328 12.99 -20.59 26.37
CA TYR A 328 12.72 -19.80 25.16
C TYR A 328 11.77 -18.63 25.50
N ILE A 329 11.87 -17.60 24.72
CA ILE A 329 11.08 -16.37 24.82
C ILE A 329 9.97 -16.43 23.76
#